data_4b52eb847a45fc73f0c69a6f3fc139ae
#
_entry.id   4b52eb847a45fc73f0c69a6f3fc139ae
#
_cell.length_a   1.000
_cell.length_b   1.000
_cell.length_c   1.000
_cell.angle_alpha   90.00
_cell.angle_beta   90.00
_cell.angle_gamma   90.00
#
_symmetry.space_group_name_H-M   'P 1'
#
loop_
_entity.id
_entity.type
_entity.pdbx_description
1 polymer ?
#
loop_
_entity_poly.entity_id
_entity_poly.type
_entity_poly.pdbx_seq_one_letter_code
_entity_poly.pdbx_strand_id
1 'polypeptide(L)'
;ISMYLKTSSYICVRLKIESMTCCNSRRKPEWLKIKLPKGQSSTEVLNIVRKHNLHTICTSGMCPNQGECWGNRTATFMIGGDVCTRSCKFCNVKTGRPASLDPAEPENIANSVKLLGLKHAVITSVDRDDLADLGAAHWVKVIEAMKRENPETTMEVLIPDFQGRQELVQQVIDARPEVISHNLETVRELSDGVRSRAKYDISLQVIRQVSESGIVSKSGIMLGLGETREQILQTMDDLLAVGCKVMTIGQYLQPSEANLEVKEYVTPETFKEYERIGLEKGFRYVESGPLVRSSYHAEKHVR
;
A
#
# COMPACT_ATOMS: atom_id res chain seq x y z
N ILE A 1 8.04 55.21 -54.71
CA ILE A 1 6.89 54.33 -54.58
C ILE A 1 7.40 52.90 -54.57
N SER A 2 7.11 52.17 -53.49
CA SER A 2 7.13 50.72 -53.38
C SER A 2 8.49 50.02 -53.40
N MET A 3 9.03 49.78 -52.23
CA MET A 3 9.82 48.56 -51.90
C MET A 3 9.89 48.43 -50.37
N TYR A 4 9.09 47.58 -49.83
CA TYR A 4 9.33 46.91 -48.52
C TYR A 4 8.28 45.84 -48.35
N LEU A 5 8.71 44.60 -48.35
CA LEU A 5 8.13 43.45 -47.64
C LEU A 5 8.76 42.15 -48.14
N LYS A 6 9.79 41.65 -47.48
CA LYS A 6 10.19 40.23 -47.48
C LYS A 6 11.33 40.01 -46.50
N THR A 7 11.06 39.97 -45.20
CA THR A 7 11.95 39.33 -44.19
C THR A 7 11.16 39.19 -42.90
N SER A 8 10.23 38.25 -42.86
CA SER A 8 9.63 37.85 -41.57
C SER A 8 8.99 36.44 -41.63
N SER A 9 9.64 35.48 -42.23
CA SER A 9 9.08 34.13 -42.31
C SER A 9 10.00 33.00 -41.77
N TYR A 10 11.23 33.32 -41.32
CA TYR A 10 12.19 32.30 -40.91
C TYR A 10 12.44 32.20 -39.40
N ILE A 11 11.91 33.10 -38.57
CA ILE A 11 12.12 33.11 -37.13
C ILE A 11 11.01 32.36 -36.37
N CYS A 12 9.85 32.13 -36.98
CA CYS A 12 8.70 31.53 -36.30
C CYS A 12 8.70 29.99 -36.29
N VAL A 13 9.57 29.32 -37.05
CA VAL A 13 9.61 27.86 -37.14
C VAL A 13 10.58 27.21 -36.11
N ARG A 14 11.58 27.97 -35.63
CA ARG A 14 12.58 27.41 -34.69
C ARG A 14 12.17 27.49 -33.23
N LEU A 15 11.18 28.31 -32.86
CA LEU A 15 10.66 28.44 -31.50
C LEU A 15 9.51 27.49 -31.16
N LYS A 16 8.99 26.72 -32.16
CA LYS A 16 7.88 25.78 -31.96
C LYS A 16 8.33 24.35 -31.62
N ILE A 17 9.62 24.03 -31.73
CA ILE A 17 10.14 22.71 -31.48
C ILE A 17 10.64 22.54 -30.02
N GLU A 18 11.06 23.62 -29.36
CA GLU A 18 11.53 23.53 -27.95
C GLU A 18 10.42 23.66 -26.90
N SER A 19 9.21 24.07 -27.27
CA SER A 19 8.07 24.19 -26.35
C SER A 19 7.13 22.98 -26.33
N MET A 20 7.37 21.97 -27.16
CA MET A 20 6.53 20.75 -27.19
C MET A 20 7.02 19.61 -26.28
N THR A 21 8.16 19.75 -25.63
CA THR A 21 8.70 18.73 -24.73
C THR A 21 8.29 18.92 -23.27
N CYS A 22 7.65 20.03 -22.89
CA CYS A 22 7.36 20.37 -21.50
C CYS A 22 5.93 20.08 -21.04
N CYS A 23 5.00 19.63 -21.91
CA CYS A 23 3.58 19.42 -21.55
C CYS A 23 3.14 17.94 -21.48
N ASN A 24 4.05 16.96 -21.60
CA ASN A 24 3.67 15.55 -21.67
C ASN A 24 3.89 14.76 -20.37
N SER A 25 4.38 15.40 -19.29
CA SER A 25 4.70 14.70 -18.02
C SER A 25 3.49 14.44 -17.12
N ARG A 26 2.28 14.92 -17.45
CA ARG A 26 1.08 14.76 -16.60
C ARG A 26 0.10 13.67 -17.05
N ARG A 27 0.29 13.04 -18.20
CA ARG A 27 -0.60 11.94 -18.63
C ARG A 27 -0.05 10.61 -18.16
N LYS A 28 -0.84 9.88 -17.35
CA LYS A 28 -0.53 8.50 -16.98
C LYS A 28 -0.29 7.67 -18.25
N PRO A 29 0.82 6.91 -18.31
CA PRO A 29 1.10 6.04 -19.45
C PRO A 29 0.04 4.94 -19.61
N GLU A 30 0.02 4.29 -20.78
CA GLU A 30 -1.02 3.33 -21.14
C GLU A 30 -1.10 2.12 -20.20
N TRP A 31 0.04 1.65 -19.68
CA TRP A 31 0.12 0.53 -18.74
C TRP A 31 -0.47 0.81 -17.35
N LEU A 32 -0.79 2.08 -17.05
CA LEU A 32 -1.49 2.50 -15.83
C LEU A 32 -2.99 2.73 -16.05
N LYS A 33 -3.52 2.41 -17.24
CA LYS A 33 -4.96 2.49 -17.49
C LYS A 33 -5.68 1.36 -16.75
N ILE A 34 -6.63 1.75 -15.92
CA ILE A 34 -7.44 0.85 -15.11
C ILE A 34 -8.65 0.40 -15.93
N LYS A 35 -8.94 -0.89 -15.91
CA LYS A 35 -10.20 -1.42 -16.45
C LYS A 35 -11.33 -1.13 -15.46
N LEU A 36 -12.40 -0.53 -15.92
CA LEU A 36 -13.59 -0.33 -15.07
C LEU A 36 -14.17 -1.69 -14.64
N PRO A 37 -14.64 -1.80 -13.40
CA PRO A 37 -15.22 -3.03 -12.89
C PRO A 37 -16.47 -3.41 -13.70
N LYS A 38 -16.55 -4.65 -14.10
CA LYS A 38 -17.76 -5.24 -14.72
C LYS A 38 -18.22 -6.39 -13.85
N GLY A 39 -19.40 -6.27 -13.21
CA GLY A 39 -20.02 -7.43 -12.56
C GLY A 39 -20.85 -7.13 -11.30
N GLN A 40 -21.73 -8.07 -10.95
CA GLN A 40 -22.60 -8.02 -9.75
C GLN A 40 -21.80 -8.15 -8.43
N SER A 41 -20.68 -8.87 -8.43
CA SER A 41 -19.85 -9.11 -7.24
C SER A 41 -19.34 -7.83 -6.57
N SER A 42 -18.97 -6.81 -7.35
CA SER A 42 -18.55 -5.51 -6.79
C SER A 42 -19.65 -4.82 -6.00
N THR A 43 -20.90 -4.97 -6.43
CA THR A 43 -22.08 -4.43 -5.73
C THR A 43 -22.37 -5.19 -4.44
N GLU A 44 -22.16 -6.50 -4.42
CA GLU A 44 -22.30 -7.32 -3.21
C GLU A 44 -21.31 -6.91 -2.13
N VAL A 45 -20.02 -6.78 -2.50
CA VAL A 45 -18.96 -6.30 -1.58
C VAL A 45 -19.31 -4.92 -1.02
N LEU A 46 -19.72 -3.98 -1.89
CA LEU A 46 -20.10 -2.63 -1.47
C LEU A 46 -21.26 -2.65 -0.47
N ASN A 47 -22.27 -3.47 -0.70
CA ASN A 47 -23.44 -3.59 0.17
C ASN A 47 -23.06 -4.18 1.54
N ILE A 48 -22.19 -5.19 1.58
CA ILE A 48 -21.68 -5.78 2.84
C ILE A 48 -20.90 -4.75 3.63
N VAL A 49 -19.95 -4.06 2.99
CA VAL A 49 -19.12 -3.01 3.62
C VAL A 49 -20.01 -1.92 4.23
N ARG A 50 -21.02 -1.43 3.49
CA ARG A 50 -21.96 -0.40 3.97
C ARG A 50 -22.86 -0.90 5.10
N LYS A 51 -23.44 -2.10 4.95
CA LYS A 51 -24.36 -2.68 5.94
C LYS A 51 -23.71 -2.86 7.30
N HIS A 52 -22.44 -3.22 7.34
CA HIS A 52 -21.68 -3.46 8.56
C HIS A 52 -20.84 -2.24 9.00
N ASN A 53 -21.06 -1.07 8.39
CA ASN A 53 -20.33 0.18 8.70
C ASN A 53 -18.79 0.01 8.69
N LEU A 54 -18.29 -0.75 7.72
CA LEU A 54 -16.87 -1.05 7.61
C LEU A 54 -16.13 -0.06 6.71
N HIS A 55 -14.85 0.10 6.99
CA HIS A 55 -13.94 0.86 6.15
C HIS A 55 -13.06 -0.08 5.32
N THR A 56 -12.71 0.32 4.10
CA THR A 56 -11.77 -0.40 3.24
C THR A 56 -10.71 0.55 2.72
N ILE A 57 -9.45 0.10 2.71
CA ILE A 57 -8.38 0.87 2.08
C ILE A 57 -8.58 0.95 0.56
N CYS A 58 -9.35 0.02 -0.03
CA CYS A 58 -9.71 0.07 -1.44
C CYS A 58 -10.44 1.38 -1.80
N THR A 59 -11.35 1.84 -0.93
CA THR A 59 -12.08 3.09 -1.10
C THR A 59 -11.28 4.28 -0.59
N SER A 60 -10.81 4.24 0.67
CA SER A 60 -10.12 5.36 1.33
C SER A 60 -8.78 5.68 0.66
N GLY A 61 -8.08 4.67 0.14
CA GLY A 61 -6.80 4.80 -0.56
C GLY A 61 -6.94 5.02 -2.06
N MET A 62 -8.15 5.12 -2.63
CA MET A 62 -8.40 5.22 -4.07
C MET A 62 -7.66 4.15 -4.88
N CYS A 63 -7.75 2.89 -4.43
CA CYS A 63 -7.00 1.78 -5.01
C CYS A 63 -7.39 1.53 -6.48
N PRO A 64 -6.42 1.49 -7.41
CA PRO A 64 -6.70 1.23 -8.82
C PRO A 64 -7.28 -0.15 -9.09
N ASN A 65 -7.03 -1.13 -8.20
CA ASN A 65 -7.46 -2.52 -8.36
C ASN A 65 -8.83 -2.81 -7.72
N GLN A 66 -9.49 -1.80 -7.12
CA GLN A 66 -10.76 -2.00 -6.41
C GLN A 66 -11.78 -2.78 -7.25
N GLY A 67 -11.93 -2.41 -8.52
CA GLY A 67 -12.90 -3.06 -9.40
C GLY A 67 -12.60 -4.53 -9.67
N GLU A 68 -11.34 -4.88 -9.88
CA GLU A 68 -10.88 -6.25 -10.08
C GLU A 68 -11.01 -7.07 -8.79
N CYS A 69 -10.47 -6.56 -7.68
CA CYS A 69 -10.51 -7.24 -6.39
C CYS A 69 -11.95 -7.50 -5.93
N TRP A 70 -12.82 -6.49 -6.00
CA TRP A 70 -14.22 -6.64 -5.59
C TRP A 70 -15.02 -7.52 -6.56
N GLY A 71 -14.66 -7.53 -7.86
CA GLY A 71 -15.17 -8.50 -8.82
C GLY A 71 -14.81 -9.95 -8.46
N ASN A 72 -13.65 -10.15 -7.86
CA ASN A 72 -13.14 -11.43 -7.36
C ASN A 72 -13.55 -11.71 -5.90
N ARG A 73 -14.47 -10.92 -5.33
CA ARG A 73 -14.92 -11.00 -3.92
C ARG A 73 -13.76 -10.82 -2.92
N THR A 74 -12.75 -10.03 -3.24
CA THR A 74 -11.65 -9.71 -2.33
C THR A 74 -11.71 -8.23 -1.93
N ALA A 75 -11.47 -7.94 -0.65
CA ALA A 75 -11.38 -6.58 -0.12
C ALA A 75 -10.32 -6.52 0.97
N THR A 76 -9.65 -5.37 1.08
CA THR A 76 -8.75 -5.10 2.20
C THR A 76 -9.49 -4.23 3.20
N PHE A 77 -9.82 -4.79 4.35
CA PHE A 77 -10.50 -4.07 5.43
C PHE A 77 -9.54 -3.14 6.14
N MET A 78 -10.05 -2.01 6.60
CA MET A 78 -9.28 -1.02 7.35
C MET A 78 -9.94 -0.81 8.71
N ILE A 79 -9.23 -1.10 9.79
CA ILE A 79 -9.70 -1.01 11.17
C ILE A 79 -9.24 0.27 11.86
N GLY A 80 -9.85 0.54 13.02
CA GLY A 80 -9.55 1.72 13.83
C GLY A 80 -10.26 3.00 13.35
N GLY A 81 -11.21 2.86 12.42
CA GLY A 81 -11.97 3.97 11.82
C GLY A 81 -11.44 4.43 10.45
N ASP A 82 -11.85 5.62 10.00
CA ASP A 82 -11.51 6.21 8.70
C ASP A 82 -10.59 7.44 8.78
N VAL A 83 -10.17 7.82 10.00
CA VAL A 83 -9.29 8.99 10.26
C VAL A 83 -7.99 8.51 10.90
N CYS A 84 -6.87 8.85 10.29
CA CYS A 84 -5.53 8.50 10.75
C CYS A 84 -4.92 9.66 11.57
N THR A 85 -4.18 9.36 12.62
CA THR A 85 -3.43 10.35 13.40
C THR A 85 -2.17 10.84 12.68
N ARG A 86 -1.76 10.16 11.58
CA ARG A 86 -0.57 10.49 10.80
C ARG A 86 -0.93 11.03 9.42
N SER A 87 -0.06 11.90 8.88
CA SER A 87 -0.23 12.59 7.60
C SER A 87 0.85 12.22 6.59
N CYS A 88 1.01 10.93 6.31
CA CYS A 88 1.97 10.46 5.31
C CYS A 88 1.65 11.05 3.93
N LYS A 89 2.64 11.66 3.28
CA LYS A 89 2.42 12.49 2.08
C LYS A 89 2.01 11.70 0.83
N PHE A 90 2.10 10.39 0.87
CA PHE A 90 1.64 9.50 -0.22
C PHE A 90 0.20 9.02 -0.02
N CYS A 91 -0.33 9.12 1.20
CA CYS A 91 -1.57 8.46 1.62
C CYS A 91 -2.80 9.35 1.38
N ASN A 92 -3.91 8.73 0.97
CA ASN A 92 -5.19 9.43 0.75
C ASN A 92 -6.16 9.29 1.92
N VAL A 93 -5.79 8.56 2.99
CA VAL A 93 -6.62 8.43 4.18
C VAL A 93 -6.72 9.80 4.89
N LYS A 94 -7.91 10.14 5.36
CA LYS A 94 -8.15 11.38 6.09
C LYS A 94 -7.24 11.48 7.32
N THR A 95 -6.61 12.61 7.52
CA THR A 95 -5.80 12.90 8.70
C THR A 95 -6.56 13.75 9.68
N GLY A 96 -6.43 13.45 10.98
CA GLY A 96 -7.09 14.25 12.02
C GLY A 96 -7.15 13.53 13.34
N ARG A 97 -8.16 13.91 14.14
CA ARG A 97 -8.47 13.25 15.41
C ARG A 97 -9.53 12.17 15.17
N PRO A 98 -9.20 10.88 15.32
CA PRO A 98 -10.14 9.80 15.14
C PRO A 98 -11.24 9.80 16.21
N ALA A 99 -12.38 9.22 15.88
CA ALA A 99 -13.41 8.88 16.87
C ALA A 99 -12.94 7.72 17.77
N SER A 100 -13.69 7.44 18.83
CA SER A 100 -13.49 6.25 19.67
C SER A 100 -13.56 4.99 18.80
N LEU A 101 -12.80 3.96 19.18
CA LEU A 101 -12.88 2.65 18.52
C LEU A 101 -14.31 2.10 18.65
N ASP A 102 -14.82 1.56 17.56
CA ASP A 102 -16.09 0.83 17.58
C ASP A 102 -15.87 -0.56 18.21
N PRO A 103 -16.48 -0.86 19.36
CA PRO A 103 -16.33 -2.17 19.98
C PRO A 103 -16.92 -3.32 19.14
N ALA A 104 -17.80 -3.03 18.18
CA ALA A 104 -18.40 -4.01 17.30
C ALA A 104 -17.57 -4.25 16.02
N GLU A 105 -16.55 -3.44 15.73
CA GLU A 105 -15.74 -3.54 14.50
C GLU A 105 -15.10 -4.94 14.34
N PRO A 106 -14.51 -5.59 15.37
CA PRO A 106 -13.95 -6.93 15.24
C PRO A 106 -14.95 -7.96 14.73
N GLU A 107 -16.13 -8.00 15.33
CA GLU A 107 -17.21 -8.93 14.95
C GLU A 107 -17.77 -8.60 13.56
N ASN A 108 -17.94 -7.34 13.25
CA ASN A 108 -18.45 -6.88 11.96
C ASN A 108 -17.50 -7.29 10.82
N ILE A 109 -16.18 -7.19 11.02
CA ILE A 109 -15.19 -7.64 10.04
C ILE A 109 -15.25 -9.16 9.87
N ALA A 110 -15.21 -9.92 10.97
CA ALA A 110 -15.26 -11.37 10.93
C ALA A 110 -16.50 -11.89 10.21
N ASN A 111 -17.67 -11.33 10.52
CA ASN A 111 -18.92 -11.65 9.86
C ASN A 111 -18.91 -11.28 8.36
N SER A 112 -18.30 -10.17 7.99
CA SER A 112 -18.23 -9.73 6.59
C SER A 112 -17.30 -10.63 5.77
N VAL A 113 -16.18 -11.07 6.32
CA VAL A 113 -15.29 -12.06 5.69
C VAL A 113 -16.04 -13.38 5.46
N LYS A 114 -16.83 -13.83 6.44
CA LYS A 114 -17.70 -15.02 6.34
C LYS A 114 -18.74 -14.88 5.25
N LEU A 115 -19.45 -13.76 5.21
CA LEU A 115 -20.48 -13.48 4.19
C LEU A 115 -19.90 -13.41 2.78
N LEU A 116 -18.69 -12.87 2.62
CA LEU A 116 -17.98 -12.84 1.34
C LEU A 116 -17.39 -14.19 0.94
N GLY A 117 -17.28 -15.14 1.87
CA GLY A 117 -16.69 -16.46 1.64
C GLY A 117 -15.20 -16.38 1.27
N LEU A 118 -14.44 -15.47 1.91
CA LEU A 118 -13.04 -15.28 1.58
C LEU A 118 -12.20 -16.46 2.08
N LYS A 119 -11.28 -16.92 1.22
CA LYS A 119 -10.26 -17.90 1.60
C LYS A 119 -9.02 -17.25 2.23
N HIS A 120 -8.80 -15.98 1.90
CA HIS A 120 -7.72 -15.16 2.45
C HIS A 120 -8.25 -13.74 2.66
N ALA A 121 -8.01 -13.18 3.85
CA ALA A 121 -8.42 -11.83 4.21
C ALA A 121 -7.19 -10.97 4.49
N VAL A 122 -7.18 -9.74 3.97
CA VAL A 122 -6.17 -8.74 4.30
C VAL A 122 -6.80 -7.64 5.13
N ILE A 123 -6.20 -7.35 6.28
CA ILE A 123 -6.65 -6.34 7.22
C ILE A 123 -5.52 -5.31 7.41
N THR A 124 -5.84 -4.05 7.33
CA THR A 124 -4.94 -2.93 7.66
C THR A 124 -5.59 -2.01 8.67
N SER A 125 -4.91 -0.98 9.12
CA SER A 125 -5.49 0.03 10.03
C SER A 125 -5.10 1.44 9.64
N VAL A 126 -5.82 2.40 10.18
CA VAL A 126 -5.28 3.75 10.41
C VAL A 126 -4.30 3.70 11.59
N ASP A 127 -3.36 4.66 11.67
CA ASP A 127 -2.56 4.84 12.87
C ASP A 127 -3.41 5.50 13.97
N ARG A 128 -3.28 5.01 15.20
CA ARG A 128 -3.99 5.44 16.39
C ARG A 128 -3.02 5.88 17.48
N ASP A 129 -2.12 6.82 17.10
CA ASP A 129 -1.16 7.42 18.07
C ASP A 129 -1.83 8.17 19.23
N ASP A 130 -3.15 8.36 19.16
CA ASP A 130 -4.01 8.94 20.20
C ASP A 130 -4.33 7.95 21.34
N LEU A 131 -4.13 6.65 21.13
CA LEU A 131 -4.39 5.61 22.13
C LEU A 131 -3.09 5.24 22.87
N ALA A 132 -3.22 4.89 24.15
CA ALA A 132 -2.07 4.53 24.98
C ALA A 132 -1.31 3.30 24.48
N ASP A 133 -2.04 2.35 23.89
CA ASP A 133 -1.53 1.11 23.29
C ASP A 133 -1.42 1.19 21.76
N LEU A 134 -1.56 2.38 21.18
CA LEU A 134 -1.51 2.63 19.74
C LEU A 134 -2.46 1.73 18.92
N GLY A 135 -3.48 1.16 19.57
CA GLY A 135 -4.48 0.28 18.98
C GLY A 135 -4.11 -1.21 18.96
N ALA A 136 -3.03 -1.64 19.64
CA ALA A 136 -2.58 -3.03 19.63
C ALA A 136 -3.64 -4.01 20.19
N ALA A 137 -4.31 -3.68 21.29
CA ALA A 137 -5.37 -4.52 21.85
C ALA A 137 -6.58 -4.65 20.89
N HIS A 138 -6.85 -3.62 20.08
CA HIS A 138 -7.90 -3.69 19.06
C HIS A 138 -7.52 -4.64 17.93
N TRP A 139 -6.24 -4.62 17.49
CA TRP A 139 -5.70 -5.59 16.54
C TRP A 139 -5.87 -7.03 17.02
N VAL A 140 -5.54 -7.31 18.28
CA VAL A 140 -5.71 -8.64 18.88
C VAL A 140 -7.16 -9.09 18.80
N LYS A 141 -8.12 -8.23 19.21
CA LYS A 141 -9.56 -8.54 19.15
C LYS A 141 -10.02 -8.87 17.73
N VAL A 142 -9.55 -8.13 16.73
CA VAL A 142 -9.90 -8.39 15.32
C VAL A 142 -9.36 -9.75 14.87
N ILE A 143 -8.09 -10.06 15.17
CA ILE A 143 -7.47 -11.34 14.81
C ILE A 143 -8.19 -12.51 15.50
N GLU A 144 -8.53 -12.39 16.77
CA GLU A 144 -9.24 -13.41 17.54
C GLU A 144 -10.66 -13.63 17.01
N ALA A 145 -11.41 -12.56 16.70
CA ALA A 145 -12.74 -12.63 16.10
C ALA A 145 -12.68 -13.32 14.73
N MET A 146 -11.71 -12.94 13.91
CA MET A 146 -11.47 -13.56 12.60
C MET A 146 -11.21 -15.07 12.72
N LYS A 147 -10.35 -15.50 13.59
CA LYS A 147 -10.03 -16.92 13.80
C LYS A 147 -11.22 -17.72 14.32
N ARG A 148 -11.98 -17.15 15.24
CA ARG A 148 -13.17 -17.77 15.79
C ARG A 148 -14.28 -18.00 14.74
N GLU A 149 -14.56 -16.96 13.94
CA GLU A 149 -15.67 -16.99 12.98
C GLU A 149 -15.30 -17.59 11.62
N ASN A 150 -14.00 -17.60 11.27
CA ASN A 150 -13.47 -18.01 9.96
C ASN A 150 -12.24 -18.92 10.10
N PRO A 151 -12.34 -20.09 10.74
CA PRO A 151 -11.17 -20.92 11.05
C PRO A 151 -10.41 -21.42 9.83
N GLU A 152 -11.06 -21.52 8.67
CA GLU A 152 -10.47 -21.95 7.39
C GLU A 152 -9.92 -20.80 6.54
N THR A 153 -10.13 -19.55 6.98
CA THR A 153 -9.66 -18.36 6.25
C THR A 153 -8.31 -17.93 6.76
N THR A 154 -7.31 -17.91 5.90
CA THR A 154 -6.00 -17.35 6.23
C THR A 154 -6.04 -15.84 6.28
N MET A 155 -5.14 -15.22 7.05
CA MET A 155 -5.17 -13.79 7.31
C MET A 155 -3.79 -13.16 7.17
N GLU A 156 -3.74 -12.04 6.45
CA GLU A 156 -2.63 -11.10 6.46
C GLU A 156 -3.04 -9.83 7.22
N VAL A 157 -2.20 -9.38 8.14
CA VAL A 157 -2.38 -8.11 8.84
C VAL A 157 -1.27 -7.13 8.47
N LEU A 158 -1.62 -5.96 7.94
CA LEU A 158 -0.69 -4.86 7.64
C LEU A 158 -0.73 -3.87 8.81
N ILE A 159 0.22 -4.01 9.73
CA ILE A 159 0.26 -3.29 10.99
C ILE A 159 1.04 -1.97 10.91
N PRO A 160 0.77 -0.98 11.80
CA PRO A 160 1.61 0.19 11.99
C PRO A 160 2.95 -0.19 12.65
N ASP A 161 3.86 0.79 12.76
CA ASP A 161 5.14 0.59 13.45
C ASP A 161 5.04 0.55 14.98
N PHE A 162 3.88 0.83 15.54
CA PHE A 162 3.64 1.02 16.99
C PHE A 162 4.74 1.86 17.67
N GLN A 163 5.31 2.83 16.93
CA GLN A 163 6.41 3.70 17.37
C GLN A 163 7.63 2.93 17.90
N GLY A 164 7.85 1.70 17.41
CA GLY A 164 8.95 0.82 17.83
C GLY A 164 8.73 0.14 19.19
N ARG A 165 7.54 0.22 19.76
CA ARG A 165 7.21 -0.45 21.03
C ARG A 165 7.04 -1.95 20.83
N GLN A 166 8.11 -2.68 21.11
CA GLN A 166 8.20 -4.13 20.86
C GLN A 166 7.10 -4.93 21.56
N GLU A 167 6.69 -4.53 22.77
CA GLU A 167 5.62 -5.17 23.52
C GLU A 167 4.26 -5.08 22.82
N LEU A 168 4.02 -4.05 21.98
CA LEU A 168 2.78 -3.92 21.23
C LEU A 168 2.82 -4.77 19.94
N VAL A 169 3.96 -4.82 19.27
CA VAL A 169 4.18 -5.73 18.14
C VAL A 169 4.02 -7.17 18.60
N GLN A 170 4.55 -7.50 19.79
CA GLN A 170 4.45 -8.85 20.36
C GLN A 170 3.02 -9.30 20.59
N GLN A 171 2.12 -8.42 21.03
CA GLN A 171 0.70 -8.75 21.17
C GLN A 171 0.08 -9.21 19.86
N VAL A 172 0.40 -8.56 18.73
CA VAL A 172 -0.09 -8.98 17.42
C VAL A 172 0.54 -10.31 16.99
N ILE A 173 1.82 -10.50 17.25
CA ILE A 173 2.54 -11.76 17.00
C ILE A 173 1.91 -12.91 17.79
N ASP A 174 1.59 -12.70 19.06
CA ASP A 174 0.99 -13.70 19.94
C ASP A 174 -0.43 -14.10 19.50
N ALA A 175 -1.15 -13.20 18.82
CA ALA A 175 -2.43 -13.49 18.20
C ALA A 175 -2.32 -14.40 16.95
N ARG A 176 -1.08 -14.63 16.43
CA ARG A 176 -0.75 -15.64 15.40
C ARG A 176 -1.50 -15.53 14.06
N PRO A 177 -1.57 -14.36 13.38
CA PRO A 177 -1.99 -14.35 11.98
C PRO A 177 -0.97 -15.09 11.11
N GLU A 178 -1.34 -15.51 9.91
CA GLU A 178 -0.47 -16.26 9.00
C GLU A 178 0.63 -15.38 8.40
N VAL A 179 0.32 -14.11 8.12
CA VAL A 179 1.27 -13.13 7.57
C VAL A 179 1.15 -11.82 8.35
N ILE A 180 2.28 -11.27 8.78
CA ILE A 180 2.35 -9.91 9.30
C ILE A 180 3.16 -9.05 8.34
N SER A 181 2.51 -8.02 7.82
CA SER A 181 3.10 -7.03 6.94
C SER A 181 3.38 -5.72 7.70
N HIS A 182 4.51 -5.10 7.40
CA HIS A 182 4.76 -3.70 7.74
C HIS A 182 5.59 -3.08 6.61
N ASN A 183 5.04 -2.05 5.95
CA ASN A 183 5.66 -1.48 4.77
C ASN A 183 6.73 -0.44 5.11
N LEU A 184 7.85 -0.46 4.38
CA LEU A 184 8.84 0.63 4.36
C LEU A 184 8.32 1.84 3.58
N GLU A 185 7.43 1.63 2.62
CA GLU A 185 6.78 2.59 1.72
C GLU A 185 7.73 3.21 0.69
N THR A 186 8.98 3.47 1.05
CA THR A 186 10.02 4.04 0.17
C THR A 186 11.41 3.65 0.67
N VAL A 187 12.45 4.10 -0.02
CA VAL A 187 13.86 3.91 0.35
C VAL A 187 14.25 4.78 1.55
N ARG A 188 15.36 4.44 2.21
CA ARG A 188 15.86 5.10 3.42
C ARG A 188 15.95 6.62 3.27
N GLU A 189 16.56 7.08 2.19
CA GLU A 189 16.88 8.49 1.94
C GLU A 189 15.62 9.36 1.75
N LEU A 190 14.53 8.74 1.28
CA LEU A 190 13.27 9.46 1.06
C LEU A 190 12.29 9.31 2.23
N SER A 191 12.53 8.38 3.15
CA SER A 191 11.58 8.00 4.19
C SER A 191 11.08 9.19 5.02
N ASP A 192 11.97 10.05 5.51
CA ASP A 192 11.60 11.22 6.33
C ASP A 192 10.80 12.27 5.54
N GLY A 193 11.00 12.34 4.23
CA GLY A 193 10.24 13.24 3.33
C GLY A 193 8.86 12.72 2.93
N VAL A 194 8.68 11.39 2.94
CA VAL A 194 7.48 10.69 2.45
C VAL A 194 6.55 10.31 3.60
N ARG A 195 7.10 9.81 4.70
CA ARG A 195 6.36 9.35 5.89
C ARG A 195 6.38 10.43 6.97
N SER A 196 5.23 10.67 7.62
CA SER A 196 5.10 11.78 8.57
C SER A 196 5.80 11.52 9.91
N ARG A 197 5.77 10.30 10.42
CA ARG A 197 6.30 9.91 11.74
C ARG A 197 7.11 8.62 11.72
N ALA A 198 6.72 7.68 10.91
CA ALA A 198 7.38 6.38 10.83
C ALA A 198 8.83 6.53 10.33
N LYS A 199 9.74 5.86 11.01
CA LYS A 199 11.16 5.88 10.70
C LYS A 199 11.59 4.57 10.06
N TYR A 200 12.51 4.65 9.10
CA TYR A 200 12.97 3.50 8.32
C TYR A 200 13.55 2.40 9.23
N ASP A 201 14.44 2.75 10.17
CA ASP A 201 15.06 1.77 11.07
C ASP A 201 14.06 1.16 12.06
N ILE A 202 13.09 1.94 12.54
CA ILE A 202 12.00 1.42 13.39
C ILE A 202 11.18 0.40 12.59
N SER A 203 10.88 0.69 11.33
CA SER A 203 10.17 -0.25 10.47
C SER A 203 10.94 -1.55 10.24
N LEU A 204 12.26 -1.48 10.06
CA LEU A 204 13.11 -2.68 9.98
C LEU A 204 13.12 -3.48 11.29
N GLN A 205 13.10 -2.82 12.45
CA GLN A 205 13.00 -3.49 13.75
C GLN A 205 11.68 -4.26 13.91
N VAL A 206 10.55 -3.65 13.50
CA VAL A 206 9.24 -4.33 13.50
C VAL A 206 9.28 -5.57 12.60
N ILE A 207 9.81 -5.45 11.37
CA ILE A 207 9.91 -6.58 10.44
C ILE A 207 10.82 -7.68 11.00
N ARG A 208 11.93 -7.33 11.64
CA ARG A 208 12.85 -8.27 12.31
C ARG A 208 12.12 -9.06 13.39
N GLN A 209 11.42 -8.36 14.29
CA GLN A 209 10.68 -9.01 15.38
C GLN A 209 9.63 -10.00 14.84
N VAL A 210 8.92 -9.63 13.78
CA VAL A 210 7.99 -10.52 13.10
C VAL A 210 8.72 -11.73 12.51
N SER A 211 9.84 -11.52 11.82
CA SER A 211 10.61 -12.61 11.19
C SER A 211 11.15 -13.60 12.21
N GLU A 212 11.65 -13.13 13.35
CA GLU A 212 12.17 -13.94 14.45
C GLU A 212 11.09 -14.78 15.14
N SER A 213 9.82 -14.37 15.07
CA SER A 213 8.68 -15.13 15.60
C SER A 213 8.30 -16.37 14.78
N GLY A 214 8.85 -16.50 13.57
CA GLY A 214 8.52 -17.56 12.61
C GLY A 214 7.26 -17.30 11.79
N ILE A 215 6.54 -16.20 12.01
CA ILE A 215 5.42 -15.76 11.17
C ILE A 215 5.99 -15.22 9.84
N VAL A 216 5.26 -15.42 8.74
CA VAL A 216 5.68 -14.89 7.45
C VAL A 216 5.70 -13.36 7.51
N SER A 217 6.90 -12.78 7.41
CA SER A 217 7.10 -11.33 7.38
C SER A 217 7.06 -10.80 5.96
N LYS A 218 6.37 -9.68 5.77
CA LYS A 218 6.19 -9.03 4.48
C LYS A 218 6.40 -7.53 4.59
N SER A 219 6.96 -6.94 3.54
CA SER A 219 7.11 -5.50 3.41
C SER A 219 6.86 -5.04 1.98
N GLY A 220 6.79 -3.73 1.77
CA GLY A 220 6.60 -3.17 0.43
C GLY A 220 7.12 -1.76 0.32
N ILE A 221 7.44 -1.38 -0.92
CA ILE A 221 7.80 -0.02 -1.31
C ILE A 221 7.03 0.41 -2.56
N MET A 222 6.90 1.71 -2.71
CA MET A 222 6.39 2.34 -3.92
C MET A 222 7.55 2.97 -4.69
N LEU A 223 7.52 2.86 -6.02
CA LEU A 223 8.46 3.50 -6.93
C LEU A 223 7.86 4.72 -7.60
N GLY A 224 8.73 5.65 -8.02
CA GLY A 224 8.35 6.89 -8.68
C GLY A 224 8.27 8.10 -7.74
N LEU A 225 8.90 8.02 -6.57
CA LEU A 225 9.05 9.11 -5.60
C LEU A 225 10.39 9.85 -5.73
N GLY A 226 11.31 9.33 -6.58
CA GLY A 226 12.65 9.89 -6.84
C GLY A 226 13.81 9.05 -6.31
N GLU A 227 13.53 7.80 -5.94
CA GLU A 227 14.53 6.80 -5.55
C GLU A 227 15.43 6.40 -6.73
N THR A 228 16.68 6.04 -6.44
CA THR A 228 17.59 5.47 -7.43
C THR A 228 17.55 3.95 -7.41
N ARG A 229 18.08 3.33 -8.49
CA ARG A 229 18.20 1.87 -8.57
C ARG A 229 19.03 1.29 -7.40
N GLU A 230 20.12 1.93 -7.05
CA GLU A 230 21.01 1.52 -5.97
C GLU A 230 20.29 1.54 -4.62
N GLN A 231 19.49 2.58 -4.36
CA GLN A 231 18.70 2.71 -3.14
C GLN A 231 17.62 1.62 -3.03
N ILE A 232 16.99 1.25 -4.16
CA ILE A 232 16.01 0.15 -4.22
C ILE A 232 16.72 -1.17 -3.89
N LEU A 233 17.88 -1.45 -4.50
CA LEU A 233 18.65 -2.67 -4.26
C LEU A 233 19.14 -2.74 -2.80
N GLN A 234 19.59 -1.62 -2.23
CA GLN A 234 19.95 -1.54 -0.81
C GLN A 234 18.75 -1.81 0.10
N THR A 235 17.57 -1.29 -0.25
CA THR A 235 16.34 -1.55 0.51
C THR A 235 15.97 -3.05 0.48
N MET A 236 16.19 -3.74 -0.64
CA MET A 236 16.03 -5.20 -0.70
C MET A 236 17.00 -5.91 0.24
N ASP A 237 18.28 -5.48 0.26
CA ASP A 237 19.30 -6.06 1.14
C ASP A 237 18.99 -5.79 2.62
N ASP A 238 18.55 -4.57 2.97
CA ASP A 238 18.13 -4.22 4.32
C ASP A 238 16.95 -5.10 4.81
N LEU A 239 15.96 -5.34 3.94
CA LEU A 239 14.82 -6.22 4.24
C LEU A 239 15.24 -7.68 4.44
N LEU A 240 16.11 -8.22 3.58
CA LEU A 240 16.64 -9.57 3.72
C LEU A 240 17.48 -9.73 4.98
N ALA A 241 18.28 -8.72 5.34
CA ALA A 241 19.09 -8.72 6.56
C ALA A 241 18.26 -8.80 7.85
N VAL A 242 16.99 -8.39 7.82
CA VAL A 242 16.05 -8.54 8.94
C VAL A 242 15.12 -9.77 8.79
N GLY A 243 15.37 -10.63 7.79
CA GLY A 243 14.65 -11.88 7.60
C GLY A 243 13.31 -11.77 6.89
N CYS A 244 13.01 -10.62 6.25
CA CYS A 244 11.79 -10.43 5.48
C CYS A 244 11.67 -11.47 4.35
N LYS A 245 10.51 -12.13 4.23
CA LYS A 245 10.31 -13.22 3.28
C LYS A 245 9.62 -12.78 1.99
N VAL A 246 8.75 -11.77 2.06
CA VAL A 246 7.91 -11.33 0.96
C VAL A 246 8.09 -9.83 0.75
N MET A 247 8.28 -9.42 -0.51
CA MET A 247 8.37 -8.01 -0.88
C MET A 247 7.35 -7.65 -1.95
N THR A 248 6.67 -6.51 -1.79
CA THR A 248 5.82 -5.92 -2.84
C THR A 248 6.42 -4.62 -3.35
N ILE A 249 6.39 -4.44 -4.68
CA ILE A 249 6.92 -3.24 -5.34
C ILE A 249 5.87 -2.72 -6.30
N GLY A 250 5.31 -1.52 -6.03
CA GLY A 250 4.25 -0.92 -6.83
C GLY A 250 4.58 0.50 -7.28
N GLN A 251 3.87 1.00 -8.28
CA GLN A 251 4.01 2.41 -8.70
C GLN A 251 3.27 3.32 -7.72
N TYR A 252 3.92 4.36 -7.24
CA TYR A 252 3.25 5.48 -6.59
C TYR A 252 2.32 6.18 -7.58
N LEU A 253 1.08 6.36 -7.18
CA LEU A 253 0.10 7.15 -7.92
C LEU A 253 -0.39 8.28 -7.02
N GLN A 254 -0.16 9.51 -7.42
CA GLN A 254 -0.59 10.69 -6.67
C GLN A 254 -2.11 10.71 -6.51
N PRO A 255 -2.65 10.63 -5.28
CA PRO A 255 -4.09 10.60 -5.06
C PRO A 255 -4.76 11.96 -5.29
N SER A 256 -4.09 13.04 -4.88
CA SER A 256 -4.55 14.42 -5.04
C SER A 256 -3.37 15.38 -5.21
N GLU A 257 -3.64 16.61 -5.61
CA GLU A 257 -2.60 17.65 -5.76
C GLU A 257 -1.90 18.00 -4.43
N ALA A 258 -2.51 17.70 -3.30
CA ALA A 258 -1.93 17.92 -1.97
C ALA A 258 -0.86 16.87 -1.60
N ASN A 259 -0.84 15.72 -2.30
CA ASN A 259 0.12 14.64 -2.09
C ASN A 259 1.40 14.86 -2.91
N LEU A 260 2.44 14.07 -2.62
CA LEU A 260 3.70 14.12 -3.36
C LEU A 260 3.48 13.94 -4.86
N GLU A 261 4.18 14.73 -5.65
CA GLU A 261 4.18 14.60 -7.10
C GLU A 261 4.89 13.32 -7.53
N VAL A 262 4.35 12.61 -8.53
CA VAL A 262 5.04 11.50 -9.18
C VAL A 262 6.26 12.02 -9.92
N LYS A 263 7.44 11.53 -9.56
CA LYS A 263 8.70 11.91 -10.22
C LYS A 263 8.96 11.10 -11.47
N GLU A 264 8.53 9.82 -11.48
CA GLU A 264 8.73 8.90 -12.59
C GLU A 264 7.59 7.88 -12.66
N TYR A 265 7.17 7.53 -13.87
CA TYR A 265 6.35 6.36 -14.14
C TYR A 265 7.25 5.23 -14.61
N VAL A 266 7.58 4.32 -13.69
CA VAL A 266 8.47 3.18 -13.93
C VAL A 266 7.81 2.20 -14.89
N THR A 267 8.59 1.67 -15.85
CA THR A 267 8.06 0.77 -16.88
C THR A 267 7.75 -0.63 -16.33
N PRO A 268 6.82 -1.37 -16.95
CA PRO A 268 6.55 -2.76 -16.57
C PRO A 268 7.78 -3.66 -16.65
N GLU A 269 8.68 -3.41 -17.59
CA GLU A 269 9.94 -4.15 -17.78
C GLU A 269 10.87 -3.96 -16.57
N THR A 270 10.98 -2.72 -16.08
CA THR A 270 11.78 -2.40 -14.89
C THR A 270 11.20 -3.06 -13.62
N PHE A 271 9.87 -3.11 -13.48
CA PHE A 271 9.23 -3.86 -12.39
C PHE A 271 9.56 -5.34 -12.45
N LYS A 272 9.52 -5.97 -13.64
CA LYS A 272 9.91 -7.37 -13.83
C LYS A 272 11.39 -7.61 -13.53
N GLU A 273 12.26 -6.64 -13.84
CA GLU A 273 13.67 -6.72 -13.48
C GLU A 273 13.84 -6.75 -11.95
N TYR A 274 13.15 -5.87 -11.21
CA TYR A 274 13.20 -5.88 -9.75
C TYR A 274 12.61 -7.15 -9.13
N GLU A 275 11.56 -7.72 -9.71
CA GLU A 275 11.02 -9.02 -9.29
C GLU A 275 12.10 -10.11 -9.40
N ARG A 276 12.74 -10.23 -10.57
CA ARG A 276 13.81 -11.20 -10.79
C ARG A 276 14.97 -11.00 -9.82
N ILE A 277 15.47 -9.76 -9.67
CA ILE A 277 16.57 -9.44 -8.77
C ILE A 277 16.22 -9.79 -7.31
N GLY A 278 15.01 -9.45 -6.86
CA GLY A 278 14.58 -9.76 -5.50
C GLY A 278 14.52 -11.26 -5.24
N LEU A 279 14.02 -12.06 -6.18
CA LEU A 279 14.02 -13.52 -6.08
C LEU A 279 15.46 -14.08 -6.06
N GLU A 280 16.36 -13.56 -6.91
CA GLU A 280 17.78 -13.94 -6.95
C GLU A 280 18.53 -13.57 -5.64
N LYS A 281 18.14 -12.47 -5.00
CA LYS A 281 18.68 -12.06 -3.71
C LYS A 281 18.22 -12.96 -2.54
N GLY A 282 17.10 -13.70 -2.70
CA GLY A 282 16.64 -14.67 -1.72
C GLY A 282 15.29 -14.39 -1.07
N PHE A 283 14.51 -13.42 -1.56
CA PHE A 283 13.10 -13.33 -1.18
C PHE A 283 12.35 -14.58 -1.61
N ARG A 284 11.44 -15.05 -0.76
CA ARG A 284 10.56 -16.18 -1.10
C ARG A 284 9.53 -15.81 -2.17
N TYR A 285 9.01 -14.59 -2.10
CA TYR A 285 8.10 -14.00 -3.08
C TYR A 285 8.43 -12.52 -3.28
N VAL A 286 8.37 -12.09 -4.52
CA VAL A 286 8.38 -10.68 -4.90
C VAL A 286 7.21 -10.44 -5.84
N GLU A 287 6.26 -9.62 -5.43
CA GLU A 287 5.17 -9.17 -6.29
C GLU A 287 5.52 -7.77 -6.76
N SER A 288 5.83 -7.60 -8.05
CA SER A 288 6.34 -6.33 -8.59
C SER A 288 5.61 -5.96 -9.87
N GLY A 289 5.06 -4.75 -9.91
CA GLY A 289 4.34 -4.27 -11.09
C GLY A 289 3.68 -2.91 -10.90
N PRO A 290 3.33 -2.20 -12.00
CA PRO A 290 2.80 -0.85 -11.93
C PRO A 290 1.52 -0.71 -11.10
N LEU A 291 0.67 -1.71 -11.08
CA LEU A 291 -0.59 -1.72 -10.32
C LEU A 291 -0.52 -2.54 -9.03
N VAL A 292 0.64 -3.12 -8.69
CA VAL A 292 0.82 -3.85 -7.44
C VAL A 292 0.56 -2.93 -6.24
N ARG A 293 -0.10 -3.48 -5.23
CA ARG A 293 -0.35 -2.92 -3.91
C ARG A 293 0.01 -3.96 -2.87
N SER A 294 0.21 -3.55 -1.62
CA SER A 294 0.63 -4.48 -0.56
C SER A 294 -0.28 -5.70 -0.39
N SER A 295 -1.58 -5.56 -0.65
CA SER A 295 -2.55 -6.66 -0.59
C SER A 295 -2.80 -7.39 -1.91
N TYR A 296 -2.09 -7.03 -2.99
CA TYR A 296 -2.30 -7.66 -4.29
C TYR A 296 -1.75 -9.09 -4.30
N HIS A 297 -2.56 -10.06 -4.71
CA HIS A 297 -2.26 -11.50 -4.69
C HIS A 297 -1.75 -12.04 -3.32
N ALA A 298 -2.19 -11.44 -2.21
CA ALA A 298 -1.71 -11.78 -0.87
C ALA A 298 -1.93 -13.26 -0.51
N GLU A 299 -2.92 -13.93 -1.08
CA GLU A 299 -3.19 -15.36 -0.91
C GLU A 299 -2.05 -16.28 -1.32
N LYS A 300 -1.15 -15.81 -2.20
CA LYS A 300 0.02 -16.58 -2.64
C LYS A 300 1.13 -16.58 -1.59
N HIS A 301 1.14 -15.65 -0.67
CA HIS A 301 2.23 -15.40 0.26
C HIS A 301 2.19 -16.27 1.53
N VAL A 302 1.08 -16.95 1.76
CA VAL A 302 0.83 -17.77 2.97
C VAL A 302 1.57 -19.12 2.94
N ARG A 303 1.95 -19.61 1.75
CA ARG A 303 2.55 -20.95 1.57
C ARG A 303 4.05 -20.95 1.53
#